data_b312d1ae9070620fb3c6a04e7b13a3e0
#
_entry.id   b312d1ae9070620fb3c6a04e7b13a3e0
#
_cell.length_a   1.000
_cell.length_b   1.000
_cell.length_c   1.000
_cell.angle_alpha   90.00
_cell.angle_beta   90.00
_cell.angle_gamma   90.00
#
_symmetry.space_group_name_H-M   'P 1'
#
loop_
_entity.id
_entity.type
_entity.pdbx_description
1 polymer ?
#
loop_
_entity_poly.entity_id
_entity_poly.type
_entity_poly.pdbx_seq_one_letter_code
_entity_poly.pdbx_strand_id
1 'polypeptide(L)'
;MPEFWQFPTVSMGLGPIGAIYQAKFLKYLEHRGLKDTSKQTVYAFLGDGEMDEPESKGAITIATREKLDNLVFVINCNLQRLDGPVTGNGKIVNELEGIFAGAGWNVSKSCGAVVGMNCCVKTPAVSLSS
;
A
#
# COMPACT_ATOMS: atom_id res chain seq x y z
N MET A 1 -9.08 7.08 17.58
CA MET A 1 -9.07 8.42 16.95
C MET A 1 -9.71 8.31 15.57
N PRO A 2 -11.06 8.26 15.48
CA PRO A 2 -11.75 7.97 14.22
C PRO A 2 -11.63 9.10 13.18
N GLU A 3 -11.23 10.28 13.58
CA GLU A 3 -10.95 11.40 12.66
C GLU A 3 -9.70 11.15 11.80
N PHE A 4 -8.77 10.31 12.28
CA PHE A 4 -7.52 9.97 11.59
C PHE A 4 -7.50 8.53 11.07
N TRP A 5 -8.05 7.59 11.85
CA TRP A 5 -8.01 6.18 11.56
C TRP A 5 -9.43 5.65 11.32
N GLN A 6 -9.84 5.57 10.05
CA GLN A 6 -11.17 5.05 9.73
C GLN A 6 -11.25 3.53 9.82
N PHE A 7 -10.15 2.83 9.54
CA PHE A 7 -10.08 1.36 9.56
C PHE A 7 -8.85 0.87 10.32
N PRO A 8 -8.91 0.74 11.65
CA PRO A 8 -7.85 0.07 12.38
C PRO A 8 -7.89 -1.43 12.08
N THR A 9 -6.77 -1.98 11.61
CA THR A 9 -6.63 -3.40 11.33
C THR A 9 -5.45 -3.98 12.11
N VAL A 10 -5.45 -5.30 12.29
CA VAL A 10 -4.29 -6.03 12.78
C VAL A 10 -3.31 -6.30 11.63
N SER A 11 -2.02 -6.47 11.93
CA SER A 11 -0.95 -6.67 10.94
C SER A 11 -0.91 -8.12 10.41
N MET A 12 -2.05 -8.60 9.91
CA MET A 12 -2.26 -9.96 9.38
C MET A 12 -2.64 -9.96 7.88
N GLY A 13 -2.25 -8.92 7.15
CA GLY A 13 -2.51 -8.82 5.71
C GLY A 13 -3.89 -8.29 5.33
N LEU A 14 -4.77 -8.00 6.28
CA LEU A 14 -6.12 -7.48 6.00
C LEU A 14 -6.11 -5.99 5.66
N GLY A 15 -5.15 -5.23 6.20
CA GLY A 15 -4.99 -3.80 5.91
C GLY A 15 -4.80 -3.50 4.43
N PRO A 16 -3.83 -4.12 3.75
CA PRO A 16 -3.60 -3.94 2.33
C PRO A 16 -4.80 -4.29 1.47
N ILE A 17 -5.44 -5.45 1.72
CA ILE A 17 -6.64 -5.88 0.99
C ILE A 17 -7.78 -4.89 1.21
N GLY A 18 -8.06 -4.53 2.46
CA GLY A 18 -9.11 -3.58 2.79
C GLY A 18 -8.93 -2.24 2.11
N ALA A 19 -7.70 -1.72 2.07
CA ALA A 19 -7.38 -0.47 1.40
C ALA A 19 -7.61 -0.52 -0.12
N ILE A 20 -7.23 -1.63 -0.77
CA ILE A 20 -7.47 -1.83 -2.21
C ILE A 20 -8.97 -1.83 -2.51
N TYR A 21 -9.75 -2.60 -1.76
CA TYR A 21 -11.20 -2.65 -1.96
C TYR A 21 -11.88 -1.33 -1.63
N GLN A 22 -11.42 -0.61 -0.60
CA GLN A 22 -11.93 0.72 -0.28
C GLN A 22 -11.66 1.71 -1.43
N ALA A 23 -10.44 1.73 -1.97
CA ALA A 23 -10.10 2.57 -3.11
C ALA A 23 -10.96 2.24 -4.35
N LYS A 24 -11.16 0.94 -4.63
CA LYS A 24 -12.03 0.48 -5.71
C LYS A 24 -13.48 0.90 -5.48
N PHE A 25 -13.98 0.81 -4.26
CA PHE A 25 -15.35 1.21 -3.93
C PHE A 25 -15.55 2.72 -4.09
N LEU A 26 -14.58 3.55 -3.71
CA LEU A 26 -14.64 4.99 -3.96
C LEU A 26 -14.74 5.30 -5.46
N LYS A 27 -13.93 4.63 -6.30
CA LYS A 27 -14.03 4.76 -7.76
C LYS A 27 -15.38 4.31 -8.31
N TYR A 28 -15.95 3.24 -7.76
CA TYR A 28 -17.29 2.80 -8.11
C TYR A 28 -18.34 3.86 -7.81
N LEU A 29 -18.32 4.47 -6.62
CA LEU A 29 -19.26 5.53 -6.24
C LEU A 29 -19.18 6.74 -7.18
N GLU A 30 -17.95 7.13 -7.55
CA GLU A 30 -17.68 8.21 -8.50
C GLU A 30 -18.24 7.90 -9.89
N HIS A 31 -17.88 6.74 -10.45
CA HIS A 31 -18.32 6.33 -11.79
C HIS A 31 -19.83 6.13 -11.88
N ARG A 32 -20.50 5.79 -10.80
CA ARG A 32 -21.96 5.67 -10.71
C ARG A 32 -22.66 7.02 -10.48
N GLY A 33 -21.90 8.08 -10.24
CA GLY A 33 -22.46 9.39 -9.89
C GLY A 33 -23.19 9.43 -8.54
N LEU A 34 -22.92 8.45 -7.67
CA LEU A 34 -23.55 8.34 -6.35
C LEU A 34 -22.92 9.29 -5.32
N LYS A 35 -21.63 9.55 -5.46
CA LYS A 35 -20.87 10.44 -4.59
C LYS A 35 -19.62 10.94 -5.31
N ASP A 36 -19.32 12.22 -5.17
CA ASP A 36 -18.05 12.78 -5.62
C ASP A 36 -16.93 12.35 -4.67
N THR A 37 -16.08 11.46 -5.14
CA THR A 37 -14.92 10.93 -4.43
C THR A 37 -13.60 11.21 -5.16
N SER A 38 -13.63 12.09 -6.17
CA SER A 38 -12.49 12.40 -7.03
C SER A 38 -11.26 12.91 -6.30
N LYS A 39 -11.46 13.56 -5.14
CA LYS A 39 -10.39 14.10 -4.29
C LYS A 39 -10.01 13.19 -3.11
N GLN A 40 -10.64 12.02 -3.00
CA GLN A 40 -10.41 11.12 -1.87
C GLN A 40 -9.29 10.13 -2.21
N THR A 41 -8.31 10.05 -1.33
CA THR A 41 -7.21 9.08 -1.43
C THR A 41 -7.21 8.18 -0.21
N VAL A 42 -7.04 6.90 -0.43
CA VAL A 42 -6.88 5.90 0.63
C VAL A 42 -5.40 5.76 0.95
N TYR A 43 -5.04 5.96 2.20
CA TYR A 43 -3.70 5.73 2.73
C TYR A 43 -3.72 4.50 3.63
N ALA A 44 -2.86 3.54 3.35
CA ALA A 44 -2.63 2.38 4.21
C ALA A 44 -1.22 2.43 4.80
N PHE A 45 -1.13 2.46 6.12
CA PHE A 45 0.13 2.41 6.86
C PHE A 45 0.38 0.96 7.28
N LEU A 46 1.44 0.38 6.77
CA LEU A 46 1.72 -1.06 6.80
C LEU A 46 3.10 -1.33 7.38
N GLY A 47 3.27 -2.47 8.02
CA GLY A 47 4.59 -2.99 8.40
C GLY A 47 5.18 -3.88 7.31
N ASP A 48 6.50 -3.98 7.28
CA ASP A 48 7.22 -4.89 6.37
C ASP A 48 6.87 -6.37 6.64
N GLY A 49 6.70 -6.74 7.91
CA GLY A 49 6.25 -8.07 8.30
C GLY A 49 4.83 -8.40 7.82
N GLU A 50 3.92 -7.43 7.85
CA GLU A 50 2.57 -7.59 7.32
C GLU A 50 2.56 -7.86 5.81
N MET A 51 3.51 -7.30 5.09
CA MET A 51 3.64 -7.51 3.65
C MET A 51 4.12 -8.92 3.27
N ASP A 52 4.59 -9.72 4.23
CA ASP A 52 4.92 -11.14 4.00
C ASP A 52 3.69 -12.04 3.93
N GLU A 53 2.57 -11.60 4.48
CA GLU A 53 1.33 -12.36 4.46
C GLU A 53 0.85 -12.59 3.02
N PRO A 54 0.40 -13.81 2.68
CA PRO A 54 -0.10 -14.13 1.34
C PRO A 54 -1.23 -13.21 0.88
N GLU A 55 -2.09 -12.81 1.81
CA GLU A 55 -3.20 -11.89 1.60
C GLU A 55 -2.72 -10.52 1.12
N SER A 56 -1.63 -10.01 1.70
CA SER A 56 -1.03 -8.73 1.31
C SER A 56 -0.51 -8.77 -0.12
N LYS A 57 0.21 -9.83 -0.48
CA LYS A 57 0.83 -9.98 -1.81
C LYS A 57 -0.20 -10.33 -2.89
N GLY A 58 -1.21 -11.13 -2.56
CA GLY A 58 -2.20 -11.62 -3.52
C GLY A 58 -3.06 -10.54 -4.16
N ALA A 59 -3.25 -9.42 -3.50
CA ALA A 59 -4.16 -8.37 -3.94
C ALA A 59 -3.50 -7.19 -4.67
N ILE A 60 -2.17 -7.05 -4.61
CA ILE A 60 -1.47 -5.85 -5.13
C ILE A 60 -1.66 -5.64 -6.64
N THR A 61 -1.79 -6.70 -7.42
CA THR A 61 -2.04 -6.62 -8.87
C THR A 61 -3.45 -6.17 -9.21
N ILE A 62 -4.40 -6.26 -8.28
CA ILE A 62 -5.76 -5.77 -8.48
C ILE A 62 -5.74 -4.25 -8.63
N ALA A 63 -4.97 -3.55 -7.81
CA ALA A 63 -4.90 -2.10 -7.84
C ALA A 63 -4.46 -1.55 -9.21
N THR A 64 -3.46 -2.18 -9.83
CA THR A 64 -2.98 -1.77 -11.16
C THR A 64 -3.93 -2.16 -12.27
N ARG A 65 -4.52 -3.35 -12.19
CA ARG A 65 -5.51 -3.84 -13.15
C ARG A 65 -6.76 -2.98 -13.19
N GLU A 66 -7.21 -2.52 -12.02
CA GLU A 66 -8.37 -1.64 -11.86
C GLU A 66 -8.01 -0.15 -12.00
N LYS A 67 -6.72 0.16 -12.25
CA LYS A 67 -6.21 1.54 -12.40
C LYS A 67 -6.58 2.45 -11.24
N LEU A 68 -6.36 1.96 -10.02
CA LEU A 68 -6.66 2.73 -8.80
C LEU A 68 -5.57 3.78 -8.56
N ASP A 69 -5.80 5.01 -8.98
CA ASP A 69 -4.91 6.15 -8.78
C ASP A 69 -5.09 6.85 -7.42
N ASN A 70 -6.09 6.41 -6.67
CA ASN A 70 -6.49 6.96 -5.38
C ASN A 70 -6.03 6.11 -4.18
N LEU A 71 -4.91 5.38 -4.31
CA LEU A 71 -4.39 4.47 -3.29
C LEU A 71 -2.90 4.70 -3.04
N VAL A 72 -2.52 4.80 -1.78
CA VAL A 72 -1.13 4.95 -1.33
C VAL A 72 -0.85 3.98 -0.20
N PHE A 73 0.17 3.15 -0.36
CA PHE A 73 0.73 2.35 0.72
C PHE A 73 1.98 3.04 1.29
N VAL A 74 2.01 3.16 2.60
CA VAL A 74 3.19 3.64 3.35
C VAL A 74 3.70 2.47 4.17
N ILE A 75 4.78 1.84 3.70
CA ILE A 75 5.35 0.66 4.33
C ILE A 75 6.51 1.10 5.23
N ASN A 76 6.36 0.84 6.52
CA ASN A 76 7.41 1.09 7.50
C ASN A 76 8.31 -0.14 7.61
N CYS A 77 9.50 -0.06 7.04
CA CYS A 77 10.50 -1.12 7.10
C CYS A 77 11.34 -0.96 8.37
N ASN A 78 10.80 -1.42 9.49
CA ASN A 78 11.49 -1.39 10.78
C ASN A 78 12.34 -2.64 11.05
N LEU A 79 12.31 -3.59 10.11
CA LEU A 79 13.11 -4.83 10.14
C LEU A 79 12.80 -5.74 11.33
N GLN A 80 11.59 -5.64 11.85
CA GLN A 80 11.09 -6.44 12.96
C GLN A 80 9.86 -7.24 12.53
N ARG A 81 9.79 -8.48 12.95
CA ARG A 81 8.63 -9.37 12.88
C ARG A 81 8.19 -9.73 14.28
N LEU A 82 6.96 -10.25 14.43
CA LEU A 82 6.46 -10.77 15.70
C LEU A 82 7.35 -11.86 16.29
N ASP A 83 8.02 -12.65 15.44
CA ASP A 83 8.84 -13.80 15.81
C ASP A 83 10.33 -13.44 16.02
N GLY A 84 10.71 -12.17 15.84
CA GLY A 84 12.09 -11.73 16.01
C GLY A 84 12.64 -10.84 14.89
N PRO A 85 13.92 -10.54 14.89
CA PRO A 85 14.53 -9.70 13.87
C PRO A 85 14.53 -10.37 12.50
N VAL A 86 14.27 -9.60 11.45
CA VAL A 86 14.38 -10.08 10.06
C VAL A 86 15.85 -10.32 9.73
N THR A 87 16.20 -11.58 9.46
CA THR A 87 17.54 -11.95 8.97
C THR A 87 17.70 -11.48 7.52
N GLY A 88 18.68 -10.61 7.24
CA GLY A 88 18.98 -10.13 5.89
C GLY A 88 18.39 -8.76 5.53
N ASN A 89 18.44 -7.85 6.44
CA ASN A 89 17.84 -6.50 6.48
C ASN A 89 17.79 -5.70 5.17
N GLY A 90 18.84 -5.73 4.34
CA GLY A 90 18.85 -5.02 3.07
C GLY A 90 18.06 -5.69 1.95
N LYS A 91 17.74 -6.96 2.12
CA LYS A 91 17.11 -7.78 1.08
C LYS A 91 15.59 -7.58 1.00
N ILE A 92 14.92 -7.39 2.17
CA ILE A 92 13.46 -7.27 2.21
C ILE A 92 12.95 -6.00 1.53
N VAL A 93 13.65 -4.88 1.70
CA VAL A 93 13.28 -3.61 1.06
C VAL A 93 13.39 -3.72 -0.46
N ASN A 94 14.46 -4.35 -0.95
CA ASN A 94 14.66 -4.57 -2.38
C ASN A 94 13.67 -5.60 -2.94
N GLU A 95 13.32 -6.62 -2.15
CA GLU A 95 12.31 -7.60 -2.52
C GLU A 95 10.93 -6.94 -2.66
N LEU A 96 10.50 -6.16 -1.67
CA LEU A 96 9.23 -5.43 -1.72
C LEU A 96 9.21 -4.45 -2.90
N GLU A 97 10.29 -3.70 -3.12
CA GLU A 97 10.41 -2.83 -4.29
C GLU A 97 10.20 -3.61 -5.60
N GLY A 98 10.88 -4.74 -5.74
CA GLY A 98 10.74 -5.60 -6.93
C GLY A 98 9.32 -6.14 -7.12
N ILE A 99 8.66 -6.57 -6.04
CA ILE A 99 7.28 -7.07 -6.06
C ILE A 99 6.32 -5.96 -6.50
N PHE A 100 6.38 -4.78 -5.89
CA PHE A 100 5.49 -3.67 -6.22
C PHE A 100 5.77 -3.10 -7.62
N ALA A 101 7.03 -2.89 -7.98
CA ALA A 101 7.40 -2.42 -9.32
C ALA A 101 6.97 -3.42 -10.39
N GLY A 102 7.19 -4.73 -10.16
CA GLY A 102 6.73 -5.80 -11.05
C GLY A 102 5.21 -5.88 -11.17
N ALA A 103 4.47 -5.50 -10.14
CA ALA A 103 3.01 -5.37 -10.17
C ALA A 103 2.52 -4.06 -10.81
N GLY A 104 3.42 -3.18 -11.26
CA GLY A 104 3.07 -1.92 -11.92
C GLY A 104 2.81 -0.74 -10.99
N TRP A 105 3.30 -0.79 -9.76
CA TRP A 105 3.22 0.32 -8.81
C TRP A 105 4.41 1.27 -8.96
N ASN A 106 4.21 2.55 -8.67
CA ASN A 106 5.29 3.51 -8.50
C ASN A 106 5.86 3.41 -7.10
N VAL A 107 7.13 3.10 -6.98
CA VAL A 107 7.82 2.93 -5.70
C VAL A 107 8.76 4.11 -5.44
N SER A 108 8.65 4.69 -4.25
CA SER A 108 9.57 5.71 -3.74
C SER A 108 10.14 5.26 -2.41
N LYS A 109 11.44 5.39 -2.22
CA LYS A 109 12.10 5.12 -0.94
C LYS A 109 12.45 6.42 -0.24
N SER A 110 12.21 6.47 1.06
CA SER A 110 12.66 7.56 1.93
C SER A 110 13.44 6.98 3.10
N CYS A 111 14.63 7.48 3.34
CA CYS A 111 15.44 7.13 4.50
C CYS A 111 15.30 8.22 5.54
N GLY A 112 14.74 7.89 6.71
CA GLY A 112 14.74 8.78 7.86
C GLY A 112 16.12 8.79 8.55
N ALA A 113 16.52 9.93 9.08
CA ALA A 113 17.81 10.07 9.79
C ALA A 113 17.84 9.36 11.17
N VAL A 114 16.69 8.90 11.67
CA VAL A 114 16.56 8.23 12.97
C VAL A 114 15.69 7.00 12.78
N VAL A 115 16.31 5.84 12.67
CA VAL A 115 15.71 4.50 12.75
C VAL A 115 14.49 4.27 11.85
N GLY A 116 14.72 3.82 10.64
CA GLY A 116 13.69 3.24 9.78
C GLY A 116 13.75 3.73 8.33
N MET A 117 13.73 2.79 7.42
CA MET A 117 13.58 3.07 6.00
C MET A 117 12.08 3.03 5.69
N ASN A 118 11.49 4.15 5.27
CA ASN A 118 10.09 4.20 4.84
C ASN A 118 10.03 4.04 3.33
N CYS A 119 9.31 3.03 2.86
CA CYS A 119 8.96 2.89 1.45
C CYS A 119 7.55 3.44 1.22
N CYS A 120 7.41 4.48 0.42
CA CYS A 120 6.11 4.92 -0.07
C CYS A 120 5.87 4.29 -1.45
N VAL A 121 4.77 3.58 -1.58
CA VAL A 121 4.38 2.93 -2.83
C VAL A 121 3.06 3.53 -3.28
N LYS A 122 3.06 4.16 -4.45
CA LYS A 122 1.85 4.72 -5.08
C LYS A 122 1.48 3.90 -6.30
N THR A 123 0.19 3.69 -6.50
CA THR A 123 -0.30 3.23 -7.80
C THR A 123 0.00 4.27 -8.88
N PRO A 124 0.24 3.84 -10.12
CA PRO A 124 0.56 4.77 -11.20
C PRO A 124 -0.57 5.77 -11.41
N ALA A 125 -0.24 7.05 -11.40
CA ALA A 125 -1.09 8.02 -12.08
C ALA A 125 -1.16 7.59 -13.55
N VAL A 126 -2.35 7.33 -14.05
CA VAL A 126 -2.54 7.06 -15.48
C VAL A 126 -2.18 8.34 -16.21
N SER A 127 -0.96 8.44 -16.71
CA SER A 127 -0.65 9.45 -17.73
C SER A 127 -1.45 9.05 -18.96
N LEU A 128 -2.54 9.74 -19.21
CA LEU A 128 -3.18 9.76 -20.51
C LEU A 128 -2.20 10.41 -21.48
N SER A 129 -1.29 9.62 -22.04
CA SER A 129 -0.63 10.01 -23.29
C SER A 129 -1.64 9.72 -24.40
N SER A 130 -2.28 10.78 -24.86
CA SER A 130 -2.98 10.86 -26.14
C SER A 130 -2.09 10.39 -27.29
#